data_4f0b9077ac3cab69c565bc2c7f65f03c
#
_entry.id   4f0b9077ac3cab69c565bc2c7f65f03c
#
_cell.length_a   1.000
_cell.length_b   1.000
_cell.length_c   1.000
_cell.angle_alpha   90.00
_cell.angle_beta   90.00
_cell.angle_gamma   90.00
#
_symmetry.space_group_name_H-M   'P 1'
#
loop_
_entity.id
_entity.type
_entity.pdbx_description
1 polymer ?
#
loop_
_entity_poly.entity_id
_entity_poly.type
_entity_poly.pdbx_seq_one_letter_code
_entity_poly.pdbx_strand_id
1 'polypeptide(L)'
;MRTIAERLNGRHLVALKIALPLVVLAVFLALLGSAAAQDDVVIPTFTIENVVVDNSVTILAQNFPAWQDFVVTMGPGGTLGINGTPVAVTNSGLLGAFSATYSIPPNLIGQRQIAIRLESPQGYFSYNWFWNNLAEPAPTPIPTISIESVDDDESVTIRTHNFPPDRTFLVTMGHMGTLGINGTPVGTLY
;
A
#
# COMPACT_ATOMS: atom_id res chain seq x y z
N MET A 1 50.98 -44.14 -56.02
CA MET A 1 49.52 -43.92 -56.10
C MET A 1 48.99 -43.75 -54.67
N ARG A 2 48.80 -42.51 -54.19
CA ARG A 2 48.09 -42.24 -52.91
C ARG A 2 46.60 -42.15 -53.18
N THR A 3 45.85 -43.01 -52.58
CA THR A 3 44.43 -43.21 -52.84
C THR A 3 43.59 -42.04 -52.33
N ILE A 4 42.58 -41.65 -53.11
CA ILE A 4 41.61 -40.56 -52.90
C ILE A 4 40.86 -40.66 -51.51
N ALA A 5 40.88 -41.77 -50.83
CA ALA A 5 40.23 -42.04 -49.59
C ALA A 5 40.84 -41.25 -48.37
N GLU A 6 42.08 -40.86 -48.39
CA GLU A 6 42.69 -40.13 -47.26
C GLU A 6 42.37 -38.63 -47.23
N ARG A 7 41.86 -38.04 -48.36
CA ARG A 7 41.50 -36.60 -48.41
C ARG A 7 40.11 -36.30 -47.90
N LEU A 8 39.22 -37.25 -47.81
CA LEU A 8 37.84 -37.05 -47.37
C LEU A 8 37.71 -37.10 -45.86
N ASN A 9 38.58 -37.85 -45.15
CA ASN A 9 38.49 -38.01 -43.71
C ASN A 9 38.94 -36.79 -42.92
N GLY A 10 39.84 -35.97 -43.46
CA GLY A 10 40.34 -34.77 -42.79
C GLY A 10 39.33 -33.59 -42.80
N ARG A 11 38.51 -33.52 -43.82
CA ARG A 11 37.53 -32.42 -43.95
C ARG A 11 36.33 -32.59 -43.05
N HIS A 12 35.85 -33.83 -42.85
CA HIS A 12 34.74 -34.13 -41.97
C HIS A 12 35.11 -33.98 -40.48
N LEU A 13 36.37 -34.35 -40.10
CA LEU A 13 36.86 -34.22 -38.75
C LEU A 13 37.07 -32.72 -38.35
N VAL A 14 37.48 -31.87 -39.26
CA VAL A 14 37.65 -30.42 -39.01
C VAL A 14 36.24 -29.75 -38.90
N ALA A 15 35.30 -30.12 -39.76
CA ALA A 15 33.93 -29.60 -39.70
C ALA A 15 33.25 -30.01 -38.40
N LEU A 16 33.43 -31.27 -37.93
CA LEU A 16 32.87 -31.73 -36.67
C LEU A 16 33.49 -31.06 -35.44
N LYS A 17 34.81 -30.75 -35.49
CA LYS A 17 35.49 -30.04 -34.39
C LYS A 17 35.07 -28.56 -34.24
N ILE A 18 34.59 -27.93 -35.32
CA ILE A 18 34.13 -26.52 -35.29
C ILE A 18 32.61 -26.49 -34.98
N ALA A 19 31.83 -27.44 -35.48
CA ALA A 19 30.36 -27.45 -35.26
C ALA A 19 29.97 -27.73 -33.81
N LEU A 20 30.71 -28.60 -33.11
CA LEU A 20 30.40 -28.99 -31.72
C LEU A 20 30.48 -27.79 -30.74
N PRO A 21 31.56 -26.98 -30.72
CA PRO A 21 31.62 -25.83 -29.83
C PRO A 21 30.59 -24.72 -30.20
N LEU A 22 30.21 -24.59 -31.49
CA LEU A 22 29.22 -23.64 -31.91
C LEU A 22 27.80 -24.02 -31.48
N VAL A 23 27.47 -25.32 -31.50
CA VAL A 23 26.19 -25.83 -31.01
C VAL A 23 26.11 -25.71 -29.48
N VAL A 24 27.19 -26.00 -28.76
CA VAL A 24 27.26 -25.82 -27.29
C VAL A 24 27.10 -24.34 -26.92
N LEU A 25 27.72 -23.44 -27.64
CA LEU A 25 27.56 -21.99 -27.43
C LEU A 25 26.13 -21.52 -27.71
N ALA A 26 25.49 -22.00 -28.77
CA ALA A 26 24.11 -21.67 -29.09
C ALA A 26 23.10 -22.18 -28.05
N VAL A 27 23.32 -23.39 -27.51
CA VAL A 27 22.50 -23.94 -26.42
C VAL A 27 22.72 -23.17 -25.12
N PHE A 28 23.96 -22.75 -24.85
CA PHE A 28 24.25 -21.93 -23.67
C PHE A 28 23.62 -20.51 -23.75
N LEU A 29 23.61 -19.90 -24.93
CA LEU A 29 22.91 -18.64 -25.16
C LEU A 29 21.40 -18.76 -25.07
N ALA A 30 20.82 -19.89 -25.51
CA ALA A 30 19.37 -20.15 -25.38
C ALA A 30 18.94 -20.38 -23.93
N LEU A 31 19.80 -20.91 -23.07
CA LEU A 31 19.56 -21.07 -21.64
C LEU A 31 19.66 -19.78 -20.82
N LEU A 32 20.33 -18.74 -21.37
CA LEU A 32 20.41 -17.42 -20.75
C LEU A 32 19.19 -16.52 -21.05
N GLY A 33 18.31 -16.95 -21.95
CA GLY A 33 17.23 -16.15 -22.49
C GLY A 33 15.88 -16.22 -21.79
N SER A 34 15.74 -16.89 -20.66
CA SER A 34 14.46 -17.04 -19.96
C SER A 34 14.53 -16.63 -18.49
N ALA A 35 15.13 -15.46 -18.22
CA ALA A 35 14.67 -14.74 -17.05
C ALA A 35 13.30 -14.17 -17.43
N ALA A 36 12.22 -14.91 -17.13
CA ALA A 36 10.90 -14.32 -17.09
C ALA A 36 11.00 -13.12 -16.14
N ALA A 37 10.85 -11.92 -16.67
CA ALA A 37 10.62 -10.77 -15.84
C ALA A 37 9.37 -11.11 -15.01
N GLN A 38 9.57 -11.34 -13.73
CA GLN A 38 8.48 -11.40 -12.78
C GLN A 38 7.91 -9.99 -12.82
N ASP A 39 6.72 -9.81 -13.40
CA ASP A 39 5.97 -8.56 -13.27
C ASP A 39 5.67 -8.42 -11.77
N ASP A 40 6.54 -7.70 -11.06
CA ASP A 40 6.23 -7.25 -9.72
C ASP A 40 4.93 -6.46 -9.81
N VAL A 41 3.89 -6.94 -9.15
CA VAL A 41 2.61 -6.25 -9.07
C VAL A 41 2.86 -4.94 -8.33
N VAL A 42 3.06 -3.89 -9.09
CA VAL A 42 3.29 -2.54 -8.55
C VAL A 42 1.94 -2.01 -8.07
N ILE A 43 1.79 -1.87 -6.77
CA ILE A 43 0.58 -1.28 -6.16
C ILE A 43 0.86 0.22 -5.93
N PRO A 44 0.19 1.12 -6.67
CA PRO A 44 0.32 2.55 -6.46
C PRO A 44 -0.18 2.93 -5.07
N THR A 45 0.58 3.75 -4.36
CA THR A 45 0.19 4.26 -3.04
C THR A 45 0.49 5.74 -2.93
N PHE A 46 -0.26 6.47 -2.10
CA PHE A 46 0.09 7.82 -1.71
C PHE A 46 -0.35 8.15 -0.28
N THR A 47 0.34 9.08 0.32
CA THR A 47 0.02 9.66 1.63
C THR A 47 -0.43 11.10 1.49
N ILE A 48 -1.23 11.57 2.44
CA ILE A 48 -1.57 12.98 2.56
C ILE A 48 -0.45 13.66 3.34
N GLU A 49 0.20 14.66 2.74
CA GLU A 49 1.28 15.41 3.37
C GLU A 49 0.79 16.69 4.05
N ASN A 50 -0.12 17.39 3.39
CA ASN A 50 -0.63 18.66 3.90
C ASN A 50 -2.06 18.92 3.42
N VAL A 51 -2.86 19.56 4.25
CA VAL A 51 -4.21 20.01 3.92
C VAL A 51 -4.34 21.48 4.30
N VAL A 52 -4.70 22.31 3.33
CA VAL A 52 -5.15 23.68 3.56
C VAL A 52 -6.67 23.67 3.46
N VAL A 53 -7.32 23.87 4.60
CA VAL A 53 -8.79 23.76 4.74
C VAL A 53 -9.52 24.51 3.63
N ASP A 54 -10.48 23.84 2.98
CA ASP A 54 -11.32 24.37 1.89
C ASP A 54 -10.55 24.93 0.70
N ASN A 55 -9.26 24.65 0.61
CA ASN A 55 -8.39 25.18 -0.45
C ASN A 55 -7.69 24.05 -1.23
N SER A 56 -6.83 23.26 -0.56
CA SER A 56 -6.01 22.29 -1.26
C SER A 56 -5.54 21.13 -0.38
N VAL A 57 -5.15 20.05 -1.05
CA VAL A 57 -4.46 18.90 -0.45
C VAL A 57 -3.18 18.61 -1.20
N THR A 58 -2.09 18.36 -0.47
CA THR A 58 -0.81 17.89 -1.02
C THR A 58 -0.63 16.42 -0.71
N ILE A 59 -0.26 15.65 -1.72
CA ILE A 59 0.03 14.22 -1.59
C ILE A 59 1.48 13.90 -1.92
N LEU A 60 1.98 12.82 -1.35
CA LEU A 60 3.23 12.16 -1.75
C LEU A 60 2.90 10.77 -2.29
N ALA A 61 3.14 10.59 -3.58
CA ALA A 61 2.84 9.37 -4.33
C ALA A 61 4.09 8.51 -4.53
N GLN A 62 3.92 7.18 -4.48
CA GLN A 62 4.97 6.19 -4.68
C GLN A 62 4.43 4.96 -5.40
N ASN A 63 5.31 4.24 -6.08
CA ASN A 63 5.01 2.99 -6.78
C ASN A 63 3.95 3.13 -7.87
N PHE A 64 3.81 4.28 -8.48
CA PHE A 64 2.95 4.44 -9.66
C PHE A 64 3.66 3.89 -10.90
N PRO A 65 2.95 3.22 -11.83
CA PRO A 65 3.53 2.85 -13.12
C PRO A 65 4.10 4.06 -13.83
N ALA A 66 5.31 3.92 -14.41
CA ALA A 66 6.01 5.02 -15.06
C ALA A 66 5.23 5.56 -16.26
N TRP A 67 5.31 6.89 -16.49
CA TRP A 67 4.78 7.57 -17.67
C TRP A 67 3.28 7.38 -17.92
N GLN A 68 2.48 7.16 -16.86
CA GLN A 68 1.03 7.06 -16.99
C GLN A 68 0.32 8.31 -16.47
N ASP A 69 -0.76 8.65 -17.15
CA ASP A 69 -1.65 9.72 -16.73
C ASP A 69 -2.72 9.16 -15.80
N PHE A 70 -2.93 9.83 -14.69
CA PHE A 70 -3.94 9.52 -13.69
C PHE A 70 -4.93 10.67 -13.60
N VAL A 71 -6.20 10.36 -13.79
CA VAL A 71 -7.28 11.29 -13.48
C VAL A 71 -7.42 11.35 -11.96
N VAL A 72 -7.35 12.55 -11.41
CA VAL A 72 -7.53 12.79 -9.98
C VAL A 72 -8.96 13.24 -9.73
N THR A 73 -9.68 12.52 -8.89
CA THR A 73 -11.05 12.82 -8.50
C THR A 73 -11.16 13.01 -7.00
N MET A 74 -12.04 13.92 -6.57
CA MET A 74 -12.39 14.12 -5.17
C MET A 74 -13.90 13.96 -4.97
N GLY A 75 -14.28 13.38 -3.83
CA GLY A 75 -15.67 13.17 -3.43
C GLY A 75 -15.86 13.24 -1.92
N PRO A 76 -17.09 13.21 -1.42
CA PRO A 76 -17.36 13.13 0.01
C PRO A 76 -16.66 11.94 0.66
N GLY A 77 -16.35 12.05 1.95
CA GLY A 77 -15.80 10.96 2.73
C GLY A 77 -16.60 9.66 2.58
N GLY A 78 -15.91 8.50 2.51
CA GLY A 78 -16.52 7.19 2.32
C GLY A 78 -16.80 6.79 0.86
N THR A 79 -16.69 7.69 -0.12
CA THR A 79 -16.90 7.38 -1.55
C THR A 79 -15.67 6.77 -2.23
N LEU A 80 -14.52 6.74 -1.57
CA LEU A 80 -13.22 6.35 -2.14
C LEU A 80 -12.83 7.21 -3.38
N GLY A 81 -13.43 8.39 -3.55
CA GLY A 81 -13.27 9.25 -4.72
C GLY A 81 -13.91 8.73 -6.00
N ILE A 82 -14.64 7.60 -5.95
CA ILE A 82 -15.33 7.00 -7.11
C ILE A 82 -16.45 7.93 -7.57
N ASN A 83 -16.51 8.20 -8.89
CA ASN A 83 -17.44 9.16 -9.50
C ASN A 83 -17.37 10.57 -8.88
N GLY A 84 -16.22 10.89 -8.27
CA GLY A 84 -15.96 12.20 -7.70
C GLY A 84 -15.78 13.29 -8.77
N THR A 85 -15.64 14.54 -8.31
CA THR A 85 -15.35 15.68 -9.19
C THR A 85 -13.90 15.57 -9.69
N PRO A 86 -13.63 15.53 -11.01
CA PRO A 86 -12.28 15.59 -11.53
C PRO A 86 -11.62 16.94 -11.17
N VAL A 87 -10.43 16.88 -10.61
CA VAL A 87 -9.69 18.08 -10.19
C VAL A 87 -8.37 18.26 -10.93
N ALA A 88 -7.79 17.18 -11.49
CA ALA A 88 -6.56 17.23 -12.26
C ALA A 88 -6.38 15.97 -13.12
N VAL A 89 -5.39 16.05 -14.02
CA VAL A 89 -4.71 14.88 -14.60
C VAL A 89 -3.22 15.02 -14.25
N THR A 90 -2.65 13.98 -13.67
CA THR A 90 -1.25 13.98 -13.22
C THR A 90 -0.49 12.84 -13.86
N ASN A 91 0.65 13.14 -14.49
CA ASN A 91 1.55 12.13 -15.03
C ASN A 91 2.49 11.63 -13.94
N SER A 92 2.64 10.32 -13.83
CA SER A 92 3.48 9.66 -12.82
C SER A 92 4.98 9.84 -13.02
N GLY A 93 5.41 10.31 -14.18
CA GLY A 93 6.82 10.49 -14.53
C GLY A 93 7.60 9.17 -14.62
N LEU A 94 8.90 9.29 -14.77
CA LEU A 94 9.80 8.13 -14.95
C LEU A 94 9.87 7.23 -13.72
N LEU A 95 9.85 7.81 -12.52
CA LEU A 95 10.10 7.09 -11.28
C LEU A 95 8.82 6.57 -10.61
N GLY A 96 7.64 6.98 -11.09
CA GLY A 96 6.38 6.65 -10.44
C GLY A 96 6.25 7.19 -9.01
N ALA A 97 7.07 8.18 -8.65
CA ALA A 97 7.07 8.85 -7.36
C ALA A 97 7.03 10.37 -7.58
N PHE A 98 6.08 11.04 -6.95
CA PHE A 98 5.89 12.49 -7.11
C PHE A 98 5.16 13.10 -5.92
N SER A 99 5.35 14.41 -5.71
CA SER A 99 4.49 15.21 -4.84
C SER A 99 3.62 16.10 -5.71
N ALA A 100 2.35 16.24 -5.36
CA ALA A 100 1.41 17.08 -6.08
C ALA A 100 0.38 17.71 -5.15
N THR A 101 -0.03 18.93 -5.49
CA THR A 101 -1.05 19.68 -4.76
C THR A 101 -2.27 19.86 -5.64
N TYR A 102 -3.44 19.53 -5.10
CA TYR A 102 -4.74 19.63 -5.79
C TYR A 102 -5.67 20.56 -5.06
N SER A 103 -6.35 21.42 -5.80
CA SER A 103 -7.38 22.31 -5.25
C SER A 103 -8.64 21.52 -4.89
N ILE A 104 -9.22 21.82 -3.73
CA ILE A 104 -10.51 21.27 -3.31
C ILE A 104 -11.61 21.92 -4.17
N PRO A 105 -12.43 21.12 -4.87
CA PRO A 105 -13.45 21.68 -5.75
C PRO A 105 -14.59 22.33 -4.94
N PRO A 106 -15.27 23.37 -5.50
CA PRO A 106 -16.25 24.17 -4.78
C PRO A 106 -17.38 23.36 -4.12
N ASN A 107 -17.79 22.27 -4.73
CA ASN A 107 -18.85 21.39 -4.20
C ASN A 107 -18.44 20.57 -2.98
N LEU A 108 -17.15 20.57 -2.61
CA LEU A 108 -16.62 19.88 -1.44
C LEU A 108 -16.15 20.84 -0.34
N ILE A 109 -16.26 22.15 -0.57
CA ILE A 109 -15.99 23.17 0.46
C ILE A 109 -16.94 22.96 1.65
N GLY A 110 -16.40 23.01 2.88
CA GLY A 110 -17.14 22.76 4.10
C GLY A 110 -17.42 21.29 4.40
N GLN A 111 -17.09 20.36 3.49
CA GLN A 111 -17.14 18.92 3.80
C GLN A 111 -16.08 18.58 4.83
N ARG A 112 -16.48 17.87 5.87
CA ARG A 112 -15.58 17.50 6.96
C ARG A 112 -14.49 16.50 6.53
N GLN A 113 -14.85 15.55 5.69
CA GLN A 113 -13.97 14.52 5.18
C GLN A 113 -14.10 14.42 3.67
N ILE A 114 -12.98 14.40 2.98
CA ILE A 114 -12.91 14.29 1.53
C ILE A 114 -12.11 13.06 1.15
N ALA A 115 -12.63 12.26 0.22
CA ALA A 115 -11.91 11.18 -0.43
C ALA A 115 -11.23 11.70 -1.70
N ILE A 116 -10.01 11.24 -1.97
CA ILE A 116 -9.24 11.54 -3.18
C ILE A 116 -8.81 10.23 -3.83
N ARG A 117 -8.93 10.15 -5.16
CA ARG A 117 -8.59 8.98 -5.97
C ARG A 117 -7.77 9.40 -7.18
N LEU A 118 -6.74 8.64 -7.47
CA LEU A 118 -5.97 8.71 -8.71
C LEU A 118 -6.25 7.42 -9.48
N GLU A 119 -6.69 7.52 -10.73
CA GLU A 119 -7.03 6.36 -11.56
C GLU A 119 -6.56 6.54 -12.99
N SER A 120 -5.88 5.53 -13.54
CA SER A 120 -5.42 5.53 -14.94
C SER A 120 -6.38 4.77 -15.84
N PRO A 121 -6.41 5.07 -17.17
CA PRO A 121 -7.19 4.31 -18.14
C PRO A 121 -6.81 2.82 -18.22
N GLN A 122 -5.62 2.44 -17.77
CA GLN A 122 -5.13 1.07 -17.72
C GLN A 122 -5.61 0.29 -16.49
N GLY A 123 -6.40 0.94 -15.60
CA GLY A 123 -7.00 0.30 -14.44
C GLY A 123 -6.14 0.34 -13.16
N TYR A 124 -4.98 1.00 -13.20
CA TYR A 124 -4.24 1.27 -11.96
C TYR A 124 -4.94 2.37 -11.17
N PHE A 125 -5.08 2.17 -9.88
CA PHE A 125 -5.67 3.20 -9.03
C PHE A 125 -5.08 3.19 -7.62
N SER A 126 -5.16 4.33 -6.97
CA SER A 126 -4.92 4.51 -5.55
C SER A 126 -5.91 5.51 -4.99
N TYR A 127 -6.29 5.36 -3.74
CA TYR A 127 -7.18 6.30 -3.06
C TYR A 127 -6.77 6.49 -1.60
N ASN A 128 -7.17 7.65 -1.07
CA ASN A 128 -7.02 8.00 0.34
C ASN A 128 -8.14 8.97 0.73
N TRP A 129 -8.17 9.40 1.97
CA TRP A 129 -9.08 10.42 2.45
C TRP A 129 -8.36 11.35 3.44
N PHE A 130 -8.89 12.53 3.66
CA PHE A 130 -8.34 13.51 4.57
C PHE A 130 -9.44 14.33 5.26
N TRP A 131 -9.09 14.91 6.41
CA TRP A 131 -9.93 15.87 7.10
C TRP A 131 -9.74 17.26 6.48
N ASN A 132 -10.83 17.88 6.05
CA ASN A 132 -10.80 19.16 5.35
C ASN A 132 -11.07 20.35 6.25
N ASN A 133 -12.00 20.25 7.17
CA ASN A 133 -12.44 21.41 7.91
C ASN A 133 -12.32 21.22 9.41
N LEU A 134 -11.18 20.95 9.90
CA LEU A 134 -10.86 21.06 11.33
C LEU A 134 -9.39 20.68 11.50
N ALA A 135 -8.71 21.28 12.43
CA ALA A 135 -7.61 20.59 13.08
C ALA A 135 -8.05 19.12 13.26
N GLU A 136 -7.26 18.15 12.75
CA GLU A 136 -7.48 16.74 13.03
C GLU A 136 -7.92 16.64 14.48
N PRO A 137 -9.09 16.07 14.80
CA PRO A 137 -9.42 15.87 16.18
C PRO A 137 -8.23 15.12 16.75
N ALA A 138 -7.55 15.72 17.72
CA ALA A 138 -6.37 15.12 18.33
C ALA A 138 -6.69 13.64 18.52
N PRO A 139 -5.85 12.72 18.02
CA PRO A 139 -6.19 11.30 17.98
C PRO A 139 -6.78 10.96 19.33
N THR A 140 -8.06 10.58 19.33
CA THR A 140 -8.74 10.29 20.60
C THR A 140 -7.91 9.16 21.18
N PRO A 141 -7.17 9.40 22.27
CA PRO A 141 -6.28 8.39 22.75
C PRO A 141 -7.11 7.18 23.08
N ILE A 142 -6.73 6.02 22.56
CA ILE A 142 -7.46 4.77 22.76
C ILE A 142 -7.37 4.44 24.26
N PRO A 143 -8.49 4.36 25.00
CA PRO A 143 -8.47 3.95 26.39
C PRO A 143 -7.84 2.55 26.50
N THR A 144 -6.86 2.42 27.35
CA THR A 144 -6.18 1.16 27.61
C THR A 144 -6.14 0.89 29.12
N ILE A 145 -6.11 -0.39 29.48
CA ILE A 145 -5.87 -0.84 30.84
C ILE A 145 -4.65 -1.76 30.87
N SER A 146 -3.88 -1.69 31.95
CA SER A 146 -2.87 -2.67 32.29
C SER A 146 -3.17 -3.28 33.67
N ILE A 147 -2.87 -4.56 33.84
CA ILE A 147 -2.98 -5.23 35.14
C ILE A 147 -1.69 -4.93 35.90
N GLU A 148 -1.81 -4.37 37.10
CA GLU A 148 -0.67 -4.08 37.99
C GLU A 148 -0.40 -5.20 38.98
N SER A 149 -1.46 -5.75 39.58
CA SER A 149 -1.36 -6.89 40.51
C SER A 149 -2.61 -7.73 40.48
N VAL A 150 -2.47 -8.99 40.86
CA VAL A 150 -3.54 -9.93 41.07
C VAL A 150 -3.34 -10.59 42.43
N ASP A 151 -4.36 -10.55 43.28
CA ASP A 151 -4.44 -11.36 44.48
C ASP A 151 -5.43 -12.50 44.19
N ASP A 152 -4.92 -13.73 44.27
CA ASP A 152 -5.65 -14.93 43.84
C ASP A 152 -7.01 -15.02 44.54
N ASP A 153 -8.07 -15.21 43.74
CA ASP A 153 -9.47 -15.32 44.16
C ASP A 153 -10.03 -14.10 44.90
N GLU A 154 -9.26 -13.01 45.07
CA GLU A 154 -9.65 -11.84 45.84
C GLU A 154 -9.81 -10.59 44.98
N SER A 155 -8.74 -10.14 44.33
CA SER A 155 -8.77 -8.86 43.64
C SER A 155 -7.81 -8.74 42.47
N VAL A 156 -8.11 -7.79 41.56
CA VAL A 156 -7.20 -7.33 40.50
C VAL A 156 -7.08 -5.81 40.57
N THR A 157 -5.84 -5.34 40.58
CA THR A 157 -5.54 -3.90 40.44
C THR A 157 -5.19 -3.59 38.99
N ILE A 158 -5.88 -2.60 38.44
CA ILE A 158 -5.64 -2.14 37.08
C ILE A 158 -5.17 -0.68 37.07
N ARG A 159 -4.33 -0.35 36.09
CA ARG A 159 -4.00 1.02 35.74
C ARG A 159 -4.67 1.37 34.42
N THR A 160 -5.32 2.53 34.40
CA THR A 160 -5.99 3.08 33.23
C THR A 160 -5.13 4.14 32.56
N HIS A 161 -5.15 4.17 31.23
CA HIS A 161 -4.51 5.18 30.42
C HIS A 161 -5.48 5.70 29.36
N ASN A 162 -5.40 7.01 29.08
CA ASN A 162 -6.15 7.65 28.00
C ASN A 162 -7.68 7.52 28.11
N PHE A 163 -8.21 7.31 29.28
CA PHE A 163 -9.65 7.34 29.47
C PHE A 163 -10.15 8.78 29.39
N PRO A 164 -11.28 9.04 28.69
CA PRO A 164 -11.88 10.35 28.63
C PRO A 164 -12.23 10.84 30.04
N PRO A 165 -11.92 12.11 30.39
CA PRO A 165 -12.31 12.69 31.67
C PRO A 165 -13.84 12.79 31.78
N ASP A 166 -14.33 12.89 33.01
CA ASP A 166 -15.75 13.09 33.32
C ASP A 166 -16.69 12.04 32.71
N ARG A 167 -16.22 10.81 32.59
CA ARG A 167 -17.00 9.65 32.11
C ARG A 167 -16.93 8.51 33.09
N THR A 168 -18.05 7.80 33.22
CA THR A 168 -18.15 6.60 34.03
C THR A 168 -18.03 5.35 33.15
N PHE A 169 -17.19 4.41 33.57
CA PHE A 169 -16.98 3.14 32.89
C PHE A 169 -17.32 1.96 33.79
N LEU A 170 -18.19 1.10 33.31
CA LEU A 170 -18.49 -0.15 33.99
C LEU A 170 -17.37 -1.14 33.75
N VAL A 171 -16.83 -1.72 34.83
CA VAL A 171 -15.80 -2.75 34.74
C VAL A 171 -16.50 -4.12 34.86
N THR A 172 -16.27 -4.99 33.89
CA THR A 172 -16.80 -6.35 33.86
C THR A 172 -15.68 -7.37 33.76
N MET A 173 -15.85 -8.50 34.43
CA MET A 173 -14.99 -9.68 34.37
C MET A 173 -15.73 -10.88 33.80
N GLY A 174 -15.05 -11.66 32.95
CA GLY A 174 -15.59 -12.86 32.34
C GLY A 174 -14.53 -13.92 32.11
N HIS A 175 -14.92 -15.08 31.64
CA HIS A 175 -14.01 -16.14 31.31
C HIS A 175 -12.99 -15.72 30.23
N MET A 176 -11.82 -16.30 30.28
CA MET A 176 -10.78 -16.07 29.28
C MET A 176 -11.32 -16.31 27.86
N GLY A 177 -11.03 -15.42 26.93
CA GLY A 177 -11.51 -15.46 25.55
C GLY A 177 -12.81 -14.70 25.29
N THR A 178 -13.56 -14.27 26.33
CA THR A 178 -14.79 -13.46 26.17
C THR A 178 -14.53 -11.98 26.05
N LEU A 179 -13.28 -11.52 26.24
CA LEU A 179 -12.91 -10.09 26.34
C LEU A 179 -13.72 -9.32 27.40
N GLY A 180 -14.29 -10.01 28.41
CA GLY A 180 -15.17 -9.42 29.41
C GLY A 180 -16.56 -9.03 28.90
N ILE A 181 -16.90 -9.33 27.62
CA ILE A 181 -18.21 -9.03 27.03
C ILE A 181 -19.28 -9.87 27.73
N ASN A 182 -20.35 -9.21 28.22
CA ASN A 182 -21.41 -9.81 29.01
C ASN A 182 -20.90 -10.48 30.33
N GLY A 183 -19.74 -10.04 30.81
CA GLY A 183 -19.17 -10.50 32.06
C GLY A 183 -19.92 -9.94 33.29
N THR A 184 -19.56 -10.45 34.48
CA THR A 184 -20.09 -9.95 35.74
C THR A 184 -19.57 -8.55 36.04
N PRO A 185 -20.43 -7.55 36.32
CA PRO A 185 -19.99 -6.25 36.78
C PRO A 185 -19.25 -6.36 38.13
N VAL A 186 -18.04 -5.78 38.18
CA VAL A 186 -17.19 -5.85 39.38
C VAL A 186 -16.84 -4.46 39.94
N GLY A 187 -17.11 -3.40 39.19
CA GLY A 187 -16.84 -2.03 39.66
C GLY A 187 -17.14 -0.97 38.60
N THR A 188 -16.87 0.28 38.97
CA THR A 188 -16.96 1.45 38.12
C THR A 188 -15.70 2.32 38.25
N LEU A 189 -15.27 2.90 37.15
CA LEU A 189 -14.23 3.92 37.10
C LEU A 189 -14.85 5.29 36.80
N TYR A 190 -14.34 6.34 37.44
CA TYR A 190 -14.78 7.73 37.28
C TYR A 190 -13.67 8.59 36.70
#